data_b7138f3224565208271c32007e04fef8
#
_entry.id   b7138f3224565208271c32007e04fef8
#
_cell.length_a   1.000
_cell.length_b   1.000
_cell.length_c   1.000
_cell.angle_alpha   90.00
_cell.angle_beta   90.00
_cell.angle_gamma   90.00
#
_symmetry.space_group_name_H-M   'P 1'
#
loop_
_entity.id
_entity.type
_entity.pdbx_description
1 polymer ?
#
loop_
_entity_poly.entity_id
_entity_poly.type
_entity_poly.pdbx_seq_one_letter_code
_entity_poly.pdbx_strand_id
1 'polypeptide(L)' 'MTALQEFRCEVCGLVTTNPTHWFVIRCGDSDLTVYRWNSESANAAGVRHYCGEAHAEVYISRWFESVCAPPKASFT' A
#
# COMPACT_ATOMS: atom_id res chain seq x y z
N MET A 1 21.86 -19.45 -9.37
CA MET A 1 20.65 -18.92 -9.97
C MET A 1 19.89 -18.06 -8.98
N THR A 2 19.45 -16.94 -9.42
CA THR A 2 18.76 -16.00 -8.54
C THR A 2 17.27 -16.31 -8.54
N ALA A 3 16.70 -16.42 -7.35
CA ALA A 3 15.26 -16.59 -7.23
C ALA A 3 14.57 -15.29 -7.57
N LEU A 4 13.40 -15.39 -8.18
CA LEU A 4 12.59 -14.22 -8.43
C LEU A 4 11.99 -13.73 -7.13
N GLN A 5 11.98 -12.43 -6.97
CA GLN A 5 11.39 -11.83 -5.80
C GLN A 5 9.87 -11.86 -5.92
N GLU A 6 9.21 -12.24 -4.84
CA GLU A 6 7.75 -12.28 -4.80
C GLU A 6 7.24 -11.09 -4.03
N PHE A 7 6.11 -10.56 -4.48
CA PHE A 7 5.44 -9.45 -3.83
C PHE A 7 4.01 -9.85 -3.50
N ARG A 8 3.54 -9.38 -2.38
CA ARG A 8 2.25 -9.80 -1.87
C ARG A 8 1.37 -8.60 -1.60
N CYS A 9 0.12 -8.68 -2.03
CA CYS A 9 -0.84 -7.62 -1.77
C CYS A 9 -1.28 -7.64 -0.31
N GLU A 10 -1.26 -6.48 0.32
CA GLU A 10 -1.62 -6.38 1.73
C GLU A 10 -3.10 -6.60 1.99
N VAL A 11 -3.93 -6.43 0.98
CA VAL A 11 -5.37 -6.56 1.16
C VAL A 11 -5.85 -7.97 0.88
N CYS A 12 -5.47 -8.53 -0.27
CA CYS A 12 -6.03 -9.82 -0.69
C CYS A 12 -5.05 -10.97 -0.61
N GLY A 13 -3.78 -10.71 -0.34
CA GLY A 13 -2.79 -11.76 -0.23
C GLY A 13 -2.28 -12.32 -1.54
N LEU A 14 -2.70 -11.75 -2.65
CA LEU A 14 -2.23 -12.21 -3.95
C LEU A 14 -0.72 -12.03 -4.06
N VAL A 15 -0.06 -13.07 -4.57
CA VAL A 15 1.40 -13.08 -4.70
C VAL A 15 1.77 -13.12 -6.17
N THR A 16 2.74 -12.31 -6.56
CA THR A 16 3.21 -12.32 -7.94
C THR A 16 4.70 -12.02 -7.99
N THR A 17 5.33 -12.47 -9.07
CA THR A 17 6.71 -12.09 -9.36
C THR A 17 6.76 -11.04 -10.45
N ASN A 18 5.60 -10.63 -10.99
CA ASN A 18 5.53 -9.67 -12.09
C ASN A 18 4.43 -8.63 -11.82
N PRO A 19 4.65 -7.72 -10.89
CA PRO A 19 3.60 -6.81 -10.42
C PRO A 19 3.48 -5.56 -11.31
N THR A 20 3.09 -5.73 -12.56
CA THR A 20 3.11 -4.62 -13.52
C THR A 20 2.05 -3.56 -13.26
N HIS A 21 0.94 -3.91 -12.61
CA HIS A 21 -0.14 -2.96 -12.35
C HIS A 21 -0.32 -2.68 -10.87
N TRP A 22 0.69 -2.99 -10.10
CA TRP A 22 0.60 -2.83 -8.66
C TRP A 22 0.99 -1.42 -8.24
N PHE A 23 0.68 -1.11 -7.01
CA PHE A 23 1.06 0.16 -6.40
C PHE A 23 1.84 -0.08 -5.13
N VAL A 24 2.67 0.88 -4.78
CA VAL A 24 3.46 0.84 -3.56
C VAL A 24 3.06 2.07 -2.74
N ILE A 25 2.77 1.86 -1.46
CA ILE A 25 2.39 2.97 -0.59
C ILE A 25 3.36 3.03 0.57
N ARG A 26 3.86 4.22 0.81
CA ARG A 26 4.73 4.49 1.94
C ARG A 26 3.98 5.37 2.92
N CYS A 27 3.91 4.92 4.17
CA CYS A 27 3.19 5.65 5.20
C CYS A 27 4.20 6.25 6.16
N GLY A 28 4.16 7.57 6.31
CA GLY A 28 4.97 8.28 7.29
C GLY A 28 4.13 8.60 8.52
N ASP A 29 4.70 9.39 9.41
CA ASP A 29 4.00 9.75 10.64
C ASP A 29 2.77 10.59 10.37
N SER A 30 2.85 11.47 9.38
CA SER A 30 1.75 12.37 9.08
C SER A 30 1.53 12.51 7.58
N ASP A 31 2.13 11.64 6.78
CA ASP A 31 1.97 11.72 5.33
C ASP A 31 1.83 10.34 4.73
N LEU A 32 1.43 10.32 3.47
CA LEU A 32 1.22 9.10 2.73
C LEU A 32 1.64 9.35 1.30
N THR A 33 2.49 8.48 0.77
CA THR A 33 2.94 8.60 -0.60
C THR A 33 2.57 7.37 -1.39
N VAL A 34 1.98 7.56 -2.56
CA VAL A 34 1.57 6.47 -3.42
C VAL A 34 2.43 6.49 -4.66
N TYR A 35 3.03 5.36 -4.99
CA TYR A 35 3.87 5.22 -6.17
C TYR A 35 3.26 4.21 -7.11
N ARG A 36 3.41 4.44 -8.39
CA ARG A 36 3.20 3.36 -9.34
C ARG A 36 4.30 2.33 -9.13
N TRP A 37 4.05 1.11 -9.55
CA TRP A 37 5.03 0.05 -9.31
C TRP A 37 6.40 0.44 -9.86
N ASN A 38 7.39 0.26 -9.02
CA ASN A 38 8.77 0.61 -9.31
C ASN A 38 9.61 -0.24 -8.38
N SER A 39 10.58 -0.98 -8.92
CA SER A 39 11.32 -1.92 -8.09
C SER A 39 12.09 -1.23 -6.98
N GLU A 40 12.54 -0.03 -7.23
CA GLU A 40 13.27 0.72 -6.20
C GLU A 40 12.33 1.09 -5.05
N SER A 41 11.16 1.63 -5.36
CA SER A 41 10.19 1.99 -4.33
C SER A 41 9.67 0.75 -3.62
N ALA A 42 9.48 -0.33 -4.36
CA ALA A 42 8.92 -1.55 -3.79
C ALA A 42 9.84 -2.20 -2.77
N ASN A 43 11.12 -1.92 -2.85
CA ASN A 43 12.10 -2.48 -1.93
C ASN A 43 12.53 -1.50 -0.85
N ALA A 44 11.95 -0.32 -0.81
CA ALA A 44 12.26 0.64 0.23
C ALA A 44 11.68 0.20 1.56
N ALA A 45 12.29 0.66 2.65
CA ALA A 45 11.81 0.30 3.97
C ALA A 45 10.46 0.98 4.24
N GLY A 46 9.58 0.27 4.93
CA GLY A 46 8.32 0.85 5.38
C GLY A 46 7.25 0.97 4.34
N VAL A 47 7.41 0.30 3.19
CA VAL A 47 6.39 0.37 2.15
C VAL A 47 5.51 -0.87 2.17
N ARG A 48 4.32 -0.74 1.57
CA ARG A 48 3.38 -1.84 1.42
C ARG A 48 3.00 -1.95 -0.03
N HIS A 49 2.60 -3.14 -0.43
CA HIS A 49 2.32 -3.46 -1.83
C HIS A 49 0.85 -3.75 -2.02
N TYR A 50 0.27 -3.26 -3.12
CA TYR A 50 -1.15 -3.45 -3.42
C TYR A 50 -1.31 -3.84 -4.87
N CYS A 51 -2.13 -4.84 -5.12
CA CYS A 51 -2.20 -5.47 -6.44
C CYS A 51 -3.00 -4.65 -7.46
N GLY A 52 -3.61 -3.56 -7.04
CA GLY A 52 -4.34 -2.71 -7.95
C GLY A 52 -4.89 -1.51 -7.25
N GLU A 53 -5.48 -0.64 -8.04
CA GLU A 53 -5.99 0.63 -7.57
C GLU A 53 -7.02 0.45 -6.46
N ALA A 54 -7.94 -0.50 -6.63
CA ALA A 54 -9.00 -0.70 -5.65
C ALA A 54 -8.43 -1.04 -4.28
N HIS A 55 -7.43 -1.91 -4.24
CA HIS A 55 -6.84 -2.31 -2.98
C HIS A 55 -5.96 -1.23 -2.38
N ALA A 56 -5.29 -0.46 -3.22
CA ALA A 56 -4.55 0.70 -2.74
C ALA A 56 -5.51 1.70 -2.09
N GLU A 57 -6.68 1.90 -2.70
CA GLU A 57 -7.68 2.82 -2.16
C GLU A 57 -8.22 2.35 -0.82
N VAL A 58 -8.33 1.05 -0.62
CA VAL A 58 -8.76 0.52 0.67
C VAL A 58 -7.80 0.97 1.77
N TYR A 59 -6.50 0.86 1.51
CA TYR A 59 -5.53 1.27 2.51
C TYR A 59 -5.56 2.78 2.71
N ILE A 60 -5.67 3.54 1.65
CA ILE A 60 -5.72 4.99 1.74
C ILE A 60 -6.91 5.44 2.57
N SER A 61 -8.05 4.80 2.35
CA SER A 61 -9.25 5.12 3.11
C SER A 61 -9.03 4.85 4.60
N ARG A 62 -8.41 3.74 4.93
CA ARG A 62 -8.13 3.41 6.32
C ARG A 62 -7.14 4.38 6.94
N TRP A 63 -6.18 4.81 6.15
CA TRP A 63 -5.21 5.78 6.63
C TRP A 63 -5.90 7.09 7.00
N PHE A 64 -6.82 7.55 6.16
CA PHE A 64 -7.57 8.75 6.48
C PHE A 64 -8.33 8.58 7.79
N GLU A 65 -8.92 7.43 7.99
CA GLU A 65 -9.66 7.19 9.22
C GLU A 65 -8.75 7.24 10.44
N SER A 66 -7.55 6.71 10.31
CA SER A 66 -6.65 6.62 11.47
C SER A 66 -5.99 7.95 11.80
N VAL A 67 -5.81 8.81 10.81
CA VAL A 67 -5.04 10.05 10.99
C VAL A 67 -5.95 11.27 11.02
N CYS A 68 -6.96 11.31 10.18
CA CYS A 68 -7.76 12.50 9.98
C CYS A 68 -9.17 12.38 10.52
N ALA A 69 -9.61 11.19 10.86
CA ALA A 69 -10.98 11.01 11.28
C ALA A 69 -11.26 11.74 12.59
N PRO A 70 -12.42 12.37 12.73
CA PRO A 70 -12.79 12.95 14.01
C PRO A 70 -13.05 11.86 15.03
N PRO A 71 -13.11 12.23 16.30
CA PRO A 71 -13.48 11.25 17.32
C PRO A 71 -14.80 10.60 16.96
N LYS A 72 -14.90 9.32 17.23
CA LYS A 72 -16.08 8.58 16.82
C LYS A 72 -17.36 9.13 17.37
N ALA A 73 -17.30 9.63 18.58
CA ALA A 73 -18.48 10.16 19.23
C ALA A 73 -19.04 11.36 18.52
N SER A 74 -18.22 12.07 17.78
CA SER A 74 -18.67 13.31 17.15
C SER A 74 -19.20 13.06 15.75
N PHE A 75 -19.09 11.85 15.27
CA PHE A 75 -19.44 11.59 13.91
C PHE A 75 -20.58 10.61 13.82
N THR A 76 -21.50 10.86 13.01
CA THR A 76 -22.63 9.96 12.84
C THR A 76 -22.73 9.44 11.45
#